data_05a71e6c504bf063d72628ce42ed7554
#
_entry.id   05a71e6c504bf063d72628ce42ed7554
#
_cell.length_a   1.000
_cell.length_b   1.000
_cell.length_c   1.000
_cell.angle_alpha   90.00
_cell.angle_beta   90.00
_cell.angle_gamma   90.00
#
_symmetry.space_group_name_H-M   'P 1'
#
loop_
_entity.id
_entity.type
_entity.pdbx_description
1 polymer ?
#
loop_
_entity_poly.entity_id
_entity_poly.type
_entity_poly.pdbx_seq_one_letter_code
_entity_poly.pdbx_strand_id
1 'polypeptide(L)'
;TIESLGCKYLIKAKSYSTLTSQATNSSIVFVKGEEGRETTELYTKLVKWEKDRRFVVSRVLKPEKERAQLSLLEGSEYDYFFFVTNTTLLSEKVVIYYEKRGNAENYIKEAKYDMAVGHLLLKSFWANEAVFQMMMLSYNLFLLFKFDSLDSSEYRQQIKTFRLKYVFLAAKIIKTARTVIMNLSENYPYKEVYEKCLV
;
A
#
# COMPACT_ATOMS: atom_id res chain seq x y z
N THR A 1 4.72 -23.78 12.94
CA THR A 1 4.47 -23.18 11.59
C THR A 1 3.22 -22.30 11.63
N ILE A 2 3.03 -21.38 10.67
CA ILE A 2 1.82 -20.52 10.59
C ILE A 2 0.55 -21.36 10.52
N GLU A 3 0.59 -22.47 9.80
CA GLU A 3 -0.53 -23.39 9.64
C GLU A 3 -0.90 -24.12 10.94
N SER A 4 0.06 -24.47 11.78
CA SER A 4 -0.19 -25.10 13.07
C SER A 4 -0.85 -24.17 14.09
N LEU A 5 -0.79 -22.87 13.86
CA LEU A 5 -1.49 -21.85 14.64
C LEU A 5 -2.88 -21.53 14.11
N GLY A 6 -3.35 -22.24 13.08
CA GLY A 6 -4.65 -21.97 12.45
C GLY A 6 -4.73 -20.64 11.69
N CYS A 7 -3.62 -19.94 11.51
CA CYS A 7 -3.59 -18.65 10.85
C CYS A 7 -3.70 -18.78 9.32
N LYS A 8 -4.46 -17.88 8.72
CA LYS A 8 -4.50 -17.70 7.28
C LYS A 8 -3.30 -16.87 6.82
N TYR A 9 -2.78 -17.20 5.65
CA TYR A 9 -1.66 -16.48 5.06
C TYR A 9 -1.85 -16.25 3.57
N LEU A 10 -1.17 -15.21 3.08
CA LEU A 10 -1.01 -14.88 1.67
C LEU A 10 0.38 -14.30 1.47
N ILE A 11 1.22 -15.03 0.76
CA ILE A 11 2.64 -14.72 0.61
C ILE A 11 3.01 -14.75 -0.87
N LYS A 12 3.69 -13.72 -1.37
CA LYS A 12 4.28 -13.75 -2.71
C LYS A 12 5.48 -14.68 -2.72
N ALA A 13 5.42 -15.70 -3.54
CA ALA A 13 6.53 -16.62 -3.73
C ALA A 13 7.52 -16.09 -4.78
N LYS A 14 8.77 -16.47 -4.64
CA LYS A 14 9.78 -16.23 -5.68
C LYS A 14 9.43 -17.06 -6.93
N SER A 15 9.72 -16.52 -8.10
CA SER A 15 9.57 -17.25 -9.38
C SER A 15 10.63 -18.34 -9.48
N TYR A 16 10.32 -19.52 -8.94
CA TYR A 16 11.17 -20.70 -9.10
C TYR A 16 10.94 -21.31 -10.48
N SER A 17 12.00 -21.87 -11.06
CA SER A 17 11.92 -22.54 -12.39
C SER A 17 10.83 -23.60 -12.45
N THR A 18 10.67 -24.38 -11.38
CA THR A 18 9.61 -25.40 -11.25
C THR A 18 8.20 -24.82 -11.30
N LEU A 19 7.95 -23.68 -10.68
CA LEU A 19 6.65 -23.00 -10.72
C LEU A 19 6.40 -22.38 -12.09
N THR A 20 7.43 -21.78 -12.68
CA THR A 20 7.33 -21.17 -14.01
C THR A 20 7.08 -22.22 -15.08
N SER A 21 7.81 -23.36 -15.07
CA SER A 21 7.58 -24.43 -16.03
C SER A 21 6.19 -25.06 -15.92
N GLN A 22 5.65 -25.18 -14.70
CA GLN A 22 4.26 -25.61 -14.51
C GLN A 22 3.27 -24.58 -15.06
N ALA A 23 3.45 -23.30 -14.75
CA ALA A 23 2.56 -22.23 -15.18
C ALA A 23 2.58 -21.98 -16.70
N THR A 24 3.68 -22.30 -17.38
CA THR A 24 3.81 -22.19 -18.85
C THR A 24 3.32 -23.43 -19.61
N ASN A 25 2.88 -24.46 -18.90
CA ASN A 25 2.36 -25.66 -19.54
C ASN A 25 1.07 -25.32 -20.31
N SER A 26 0.98 -25.77 -21.57
CA SER A 26 -0.13 -25.50 -22.48
C SER A 26 -1.49 -26.04 -22.02
N SER A 27 -1.50 -27.00 -21.08
CA SER A 27 -2.72 -27.57 -20.50
C SER A 27 -3.36 -26.67 -19.41
N ILE A 28 -2.69 -25.61 -18.96
CA ILE A 28 -3.20 -24.73 -17.90
C ILE A 28 -4.05 -23.62 -18.51
N VAL A 29 -5.29 -23.54 -18.04
CA VAL A 29 -6.23 -22.51 -18.45
C VAL A 29 -6.14 -21.32 -17.48
N PHE A 30 -5.89 -20.14 -18.02
CA PHE A 30 -5.94 -18.89 -17.28
C PHE A 30 -7.31 -18.25 -17.45
N VAL A 31 -7.88 -17.79 -16.36
CA VAL A 31 -9.15 -17.05 -16.32
C VAL A 31 -8.83 -15.56 -16.36
N LYS A 32 -9.44 -14.85 -17.31
CA LYS A 32 -9.25 -13.41 -17.45
C LYS A 32 -10.07 -12.68 -16.38
N GLY A 33 -9.38 -11.89 -15.57
CA GLY A 33 -9.96 -11.00 -14.56
C GLY A 33 -10.09 -9.56 -15.04
N GLU A 34 -10.43 -8.68 -14.14
CA GLU A 34 -10.44 -7.23 -14.34
C GLU A 34 -9.02 -6.72 -14.66
N GLU A 35 -8.91 -5.55 -15.29
CA GLU A 35 -7.63 -4.88 -15.60
C GLU A 35 -6.67 -5.69 -16.51
N GLY A 36 -7.18 -6.65 -17.30
CA GLY A 36 -6.35 -7.40 -18.26
C GLY A 36 -5.42 -8.43 -17.64
N ARG A 37 -5.56 -8.72 -16.35
CA ARG A 37 -4.84 -9.79 -15.65
C ARG A 37 -5.50 -11.12 -15.87
N GLU A 38 -4.69 -12.15 -15.96
CA GLU A 38 -5.15 -13.50 -16.06
C GLU A 38 -4.62 -14.29 -14.87
N THR A 39 -5.50 -15.10 -14.26
CA THR A 39 -5.15 -15.90 -13.07
C THR A 39 -5.45 -17.36 -13.27
N THR A 40 -4.67 -18.21 -12.59
CA THR A 40 -4.91 -19.66 -12.49
C THR A 40 -4.48 -20.17 -11.12
N GLU A 41 -4.79 -21.43 -10.85
CA GLU A 41 -4.40 -22.10 -9.62
C GLU A 41 -3.53 -23.32 -9.90
N LEU A 42 -2.52 -23.49 -9.07
CA LEU A 42 -1.65 -24.65 -9.06
C LEU A 42 -1.62 -25.24 -7.65
N TYR A 43 -1.68 -26.56 -7.57
CA TYR A 43 -1.46 -27.29 -6.32
C TYR A 43 -0.14 -28.07 -6.46
N THR A 44 0.88 -27.61 -5.76
CA THR A 44 2.23 -28.17 -5.86
C THR A 44 3.04 -27.88 -4.59
N LYS A 45 4.12 -28.61 -4.45
CA LYS A 45 5.10 -28.40 -3.36
C LYS A 45 6.44 -27.92 -3.90
N LEU A 46 7.11 -27.08 -3.15
CA LEU A 46 8.51 -26.74 -3.37
C LEU A 46 9.42 -27.83 -2.77
N VAL A 47 10.66 -27.91 -3.25
CA VAL A 47 11.62 -28.99 -2.92
C VAL A 47 11.75 -29.29 -1.43
N LYS A 48 11.64 -28.27 -0.56
CA LYS A 48 11.79 -28.43 0.90
C LYS A 48 10.45 -28.53 1.65
N TRP A 49 9.33 -28.64 0.94
CA TRP A 49 8.02 -28.69 1.58
C TRP A 49 7.51 -30.13 1.69
N GLU A 50 6.84 -30.42 2.80
CA GLU A 50 6.33 -31.76 3.05
C GLU A 50 5.03 -32.04 2.29
N LYS A 51 4.21 -31.02 2.05
CA LYS A 51 2.90 -31.14 1.42
C LYS A 51 2.67 -30.10 0.32
N ASP A 52 1.76 -30.44 -0.60
CA ASP A 52 1.29 -29.51 -1.62
C ASP A 52 0.55 -28.32 -0.99
N ARG A 53 0.70 -27.17 -1.60
CA ARG A 53 -0.01 -25.94 -1.25
C ARG A 53 -0.62 -25.30 -2.46
N ARG A 54 -1.67 -24.54 -2.23
CA ARG A 54 -2.34 -23.76 -3.26
C ARG A 54 -1.47 -22.57 -3.63
N PHE A 55 -1.11 -22.49 -4.90
CA PHE A 55 -0.52 -21.32 -5.53
C PHE A 55 -1.54 -20.67 -6.44
N VAL A 56 -1.76 -19.40 -6.28
CA VAL A 56 -2.42 -18.56 -7.27
C VAL A 56 -1.34 -17.97 -8.15
N VAL A 57 -1.49 -18.16 -9.44
CA VAL A 57 -0.58 -17.59 -10.45
C VAL A 57 -1.32 -16.48 -11.17
N SER A 58 -0.72 -15.30 -11.18
CA SER A 58 -1.19 -14.19 -12.02
C SER A 58 -0.18 -13.96 -13.13
N ARG A 59 -0.66 -13.73 -14.35
CA ARG A 59 0.18 -13.31 -15.47
C ARG A 59 -0.31 -12.01 -16.07
N VAL A 60 0.63 -11.19 -16.50
CA VAL A 60 0.39 -9.90 -17.15
C VAL A 60 1.19 -9.88 -18.44
N LEU A 61 0.58 -9.41 -19.51
CA LEU A 61 1.25 -9.26 -20.80
C LEU A 61 2.32 -8.17 -20.69
N LYS A 62 3.54 -8.49 -21.12
CA LYS A 62 4.64 -7.53 -21.13
C LYS A 62 4.37 -6.36 -22.08
N PRO A 63 4.93 -5.17 -21.82
CA PRO A 63 4.85 -4.04 -22.73
C PRO A 63 5.35 -4.41 -24.14
N GLU A 64 4.78 -3.81 -25.16
CA GLU A 64 5.05 -4.11 -26.56
C GLU A 64 6.55 -3.99 -26.93
N LYS A 65 7.24 -2.99 -26.36
CA LYS A 65 8.69 -2.82 -26.54
C LYS A 65 9.52 -4.02 -26.06
N GLU A 66 9.13 -4.61 -24.92
CA GLU A 66 9.81 -5.78 -24.35
C GLU A 66 9.47 -7.03 -25.13
N ARG A 67 8.24 -7.19 -25.62
CA ARG A 67 7.82 -8.31 -26.47
C ARG A 67 8.54 -8.32 -27.80
N ALA A 68 8.76 -7.16 -28.42
CA ALA A 68 9.52 -7.04 -29.67
C ALA A 68 10.98 -7.49 -29.51
N GLN A 69 11.60 -7.26 -28.37
CA GLN A 69 12.94 -7.77 -28.04
C GLN A 69 12.96 -9.27 -27.76
N LEU A 70 11.91 -9.82 -27.16
CA LEU A 70 11.79 -11.25 -26.83
C LEU A 70 11.53 -12.13 -28.04
N SER A 71 10.98 -11.59 -29.15
CA SER A 71 10.82 -12.35 -30.41
C SER A 71 12.15 -12.82 -31.00
N LEU A 72 13.26 -12.24 -30.55
CA LEU A 72 14.64 -12.63 -30.91
C LEU A 72 15.29 -13.60 -29.91
N LEU A 73 14.73 -13.74 -28.71
CA LEU A 73 15.29 -14.52 -27.60
C LEU A 73 14.14 -15.35 -27.01
N GLU A 74 14.03 -16.61 -27.24
CA GLU A 74 13.01 -17.54 -26.72
C GLU A 74 12.53 -17.24 -25.27
N GLY A 75 11.74 -16.20 -25.10
CA GLY A 75 11.23 -15.71 -23.79
C GLY A 75 9.71 -15.70 -23.73
N SER A 76 9.15 -15.77 -22.54
CA SER A 76 7.70 -15.66 -22.34
C SER A 76 7.21 -14.22 -22.57
N GLU A 77 6.13 -14.06 -23.32
CA GLU A 77 5.45 -12.77 -23.52
C GLU A 77 4.77 -12.25 -22.25
N TYR A 78 4.67 -13.08 -21.22
CA TYR A 78 4.01 -12.77 -19.96
C TYR A 78 4.99 -12.69 -18.80
N ASP A 79 4.71 -11.78 -17.86
CA ASP A 79 5.28 -11.79 -16.52
C ASP A 79 4.40 -12.61 -15.59
N TYR A 80 5.01 -13.53 -14.85
CA TYR A 80 4.31 -14.42 -13.93
C TYR A 80 4.58 -14.05 -12.48
N PHE A 81 3.50 -13.97 -11.69
CA PHE A 81 3.54 -13.70 -10.26
C PHE A 81 2.89 -14.86 -9.51
N PHE A 82 3.58 -15.37 -8.50
CA PHE A 82 3.16 -16.55 -7.74
C PHE A 82 2.80 -16.14 -6.32
N PHE A 83 1.62 -16.56 -5.85
CA PHE A 83 1.14 -16.31 -4.50
C PHE A 83 0.75 -17.62 -3.86
N VAL A 84 1.34 -17.94 -2.70
CA VAL A 84 0.98 -19.12 -1.92
C VAL A 84 0.01 -18.71 -0.81
N THR A 85 -1.05 -19.49 -0.64
CA THR A 85 -2.10 -19.19 0.34
C THR A 85 -2.81 -20.45 0.83
N ASN A 86 -3.30 -20.39 2.05
CA ASN A 86 -4.22 -21.38 2.62
C ASN A 86 -5.68 -20.86 2.70
N THR A 87 -5.96 -19.71 2.06
CA THR A 87 -7.32 -19.16 2.01
C THR A 87 -8.13 -19.80 0.88
N THR A 88 -9.46 -19.74 1.00
CA THR A 88 -10.42 -20.19 -0.03
C THR A 88 -10.88 -19.07 -0.96
N LEU A 89 -10.22 -17.91 -0.92
CA LEU A 89 -10.57 -16.77 -1.76
C LEU A 89 -10.37 -17.11 -3.25
N LEU A 90 -11.21 -16.51 -4.10
CA LEU A 90 -11.03 -16.56 -5.54
C LEU A 90 -9.65 -16.03 -5.93
N SER A 91 -9.04 -16.60 -6.97
CA SER A 91 -7.67 -16.28 -7.40
C SER A 91 -7.45 -14.80 -7.67
N GLU A 92 -8.39 -14.13 -8.31
CA GLU A 92 -8.36 -12.69 -8.54
C GLU A 92 -8.34 -11.90 -7.23
N LYS A 93 -9.21 -12.27 -6.26
CA LYS A 93 -9.24 -11.62 -4.95
C LYS A 93 -7.94 -11.80 -4.17
N VAL A 94 -7.27 -12.96 -4.31
CA VAL A 94 -5.95 -13.20 -3.70
C VAL A 94 -4.94 -12.16 -4.19
N VAL A 95 -4.89 -11.89 -5.50
CA VAL A 95 -3.98 -10.89 -6.09
C VAL A 95 -4.30 -9.49 -5.57
N ILE A 96 -5.58 -9.07 -5.62
CA ILE A 96 -6.03 -7.76 -5.12
C ILE A 96 -5.70 -7.58 -3.63
N TYR A 97 -5.92 -8.61 -2.80
CA TYR A 97 -5.58 -8.55 -1.38
C TYR A 97 -4.07 -8.42 -1.14
N TYR A 98 -3.27 -9.11 -1.94
CA TYR A 98 -1.81 -8.96 -1.82
C TYR A 98 -1.35 -7.54 -2.18
N GLU A 99 -1.93 -6.94 -3.21
CA GLU A 99 -1.56 -5.58 -3.63
C GLU A 99 -1.88 -4.52 -2.58
N LYS A 100 -2.94 -4.73 -1.78
CA LYS A 100 -3.22 -3.86 -0.62
C LYS A 100 -2.08 -3.80 0.40
N ARG A 101 -1.16 -4.79 0.41
CA ARG A 101 0.07 -4.73 1.20
C ARG A 101 0.90 -3.48 0.89
N GLY A 102 0.91 -3.03 -0.36
CA GLY A 102 1.60 -1.82 -0.77
C GLY A 102 1.14 -0.56 -0.03
N ASN A 103 -0.08 -0.56 0.50
CA ASN A 103 -0.58 0.56 1.30
C ASN A 103 0.22 0.74 2.59
N ALA A 104 0.69 -0.37 3.22
CA ALA A 104 1.54 -0.29 4.41
C ALA A 104 2.87 0.42 4.11
N GLU A 105 3.44 0.17 2.94
CA GLU A 105 4.67 0.85 2.50
C GLU A 105 4.45 2.36 2.30
N ASN A 106 3.27 2.76 1.83
CA ASN A 106 2.91 4.17 1.69
C ASN A 106 2.82 4.87 3.05
N TYR A 107 2.21 4.23 4.06
CA TYR A 107 2.16 4.76 5.42
C TYR A 107 3.57 4.88 6.05
N ILE A 108 4.42 3.89 5.83
CA ILE A 108 5.82 3.94 6.28
C ILE A 108 6.58 5.09 5.60
N LYS A 109 6.39 5.28 4.30
CA LYS A 109 6.97 6.41 3.55
C LYS A 109 6.48 7.74 4.09
N GLU A 110 5.18 7.88 4.31
CA GLU A 110 4.58 9.09 4.85
C GLU A 110 5.16 9.44 6.23
N ALA A 111 5.20 8.46 7.15
CA ALA A 111 5.81 8.65 8.47
C ALA A 111 7.29 9.05 8.36
N LYS A 112 8.04 8.43 7.46
CA LYS A 112 9.47 8.68 7.27
C LYS A 112 9.77 10.06 6.70
N TYR A 113 9.01 10.50 5.69
CA TYR A 113 9.29 11.75 4.96
C TYR A 113 8.51 12.94 5.50
N ASP A 114 7.26 12.75 5.90
CA ASP A 114 6.39 13.86 6.30
C ASP A 114 6.43 14.13 7.81
N MET A 115 6.82 13.13 8.62
CA MET A 115 6.99 13.25 10.07
C MET A 115 8.44 13.17 10.54
N ALA A 116 9.40 13.10 9.61
CA ALA A 116 10.83 13.04 9.91
C ALA A 116 11.27 11.88 10.84
N VAL A 117 10.50 10.77 10.86
CA VAL A 117 10.81 9.59 11.68
C VAL A 117 12.19 8.99 11.37
N GLY A 118 12.69 9.21 10.14
CA GLY A 118 14.03 8.80 9.74
C GLY A 118 15.18 9.68 10.27
N HIS A 119 14.87 10.79 10.95
CA HIS A 119 15.86 11.79 11.41
C HIS A 119 15.86 11.93 12.94
N LEU A 120 15.84 10.80 13.65
CA LEU A 120 15.99 10.78 15.11
C LEU A 120 17.47 11.02 15.46
N LEU A 121 17.79 12.19 15.98
CA LEU A 121 19.17 12.67 16.19
C LEU A 121 19.57 12.71 17.67
N LEU A 122 18.86 12.05 18.55
CA LEU A 122 19.20 12.02 19.97
C LEU A 122 20.34 11.05 20.24
N LYS A 123 21.18 11.37 21.22
CA LYS A 123 22.35 10.57 21.57
C LYS A 123 22.04 9.22 22.24
N SER A 124 20.86 9.08 22.84
CA SER A 124 20.43 7.87 23.53
C SER A 124 19.44 7.09 22.69
N PHE A 125 19.61 5.76 22.63
CA PHE A 125 18.65 4.85 21.99
C PHE A 125 17.25 4.99 22.59
N TRP A 126 17.15 4.95 23.91
CA TRP A 126 15.87 5.04 24.63
C TRP A 126 15.16 6.39 24.42
N ALA A 127 15.92 7.47 24.30
CA ALA A 127 15.35 8.77 23.98
C ALA A 127 14.80 8.80 22.53
N ASN A 128 15.51 8.20 21.58
CA ASN A 128 15.02 8.05 20.20
C ASN A 128 13.76 7.17 20.13
N GLU A 129 13.72 6.08 20.91
CA GLU A 129 12.55 5.22 21.02
C GLU A 129 11.33 5.97 21.55
N ALA A 130 11.50 6.75 22.63
CA ALA A 130 10.43 7.56 23.20
C ALA A 130 9.88 8.58 22.19
N VAL A 131 10.76 9.27 21.45
CA VAL A 131 10.35 10.22 20.39
C VAL A 131 9.65 9.49 19.26
N PHE A 132 10.15 8.32 18.85
CA PHE A 132 9.48 7.50 17.85
C PHE A 132 8.05 7.10 18.28
N GLN A 133 7.86 6.66 19.52
CA GLN A 133 6.54 6.32 20.05
C GLN A 133 5.59 7.53 20.06
N MET A 134 6.08 8.71 20.44
CA MET A 134 5.29 9.96 20.37
C MET A 134 4.93 10.33 18.94
N MET A 135 5.84 10.16 17.98
CA MET A 135 5.55 10.38 16.56
C MET A 135 4.49 9.41 16.04
N MET A 136 4.56 8.12 16.42
CA MET A 136 3.56 7.13 16.05
C MET A 136 2.19 7.43 16.65
N LEU A 137 2.14 7.87 17.92
CA LEU A 137 0.91 8.32 18.54
C LEU A 137 0.31 9.53 17.81
N SER A 138 1.13 10.52 17.49
CA SER A 138 0.72 11.72 16.74
C SER A 138 0.18 11.34 15.34
N TYR A 139 0.81 10.38 14.67
CA TYR A 139 0.35 9.88 13.40
C TYR A 139 -1.01 9.19 13.49
N ASN A 140 -1.19 8.33 14.50
CA ASN A 140 -2.46 7.66 14.73
C ASN A 140 -3.59 8.67 15.06
N LEU A 141 -3.30 9.68 15.87
CA LEU A 141 -4.26 10.77 16.17
C LEU A 141 -4.62 11.54 14.89
N PHE A 142 -3.64 11.81 14.04
CA PHE A 142 -3.90 12.45 12.75
C PHE A 142 -4.79 11.57 11.83
N LEU A 143 -4.58 10.25 11.81
CA LEU A 143 -5.45 9.35 11.06
C LEU A 143 -6.87 9.33 11.61
N LEU A 144 -7.03 9.27 12.94
CA LEU A 144 -8.33 9.33 13.60
C LEU A 144 -9.05 10.66 13.27
N PHE A 145 -8.34 11.77 13.35
CA PHE A 145 -8.87 13.08 12.94
C PHE A 145 -9.36 13.08 11.49
N LYS A 146 -8.58 12.52 10.56
CA LYS A 146 -9.02 12.41 9.15
C LYS A 146 -10.31 11.58 9.00
N PHE A 147 -10.43 10.49 9.73
CA PHE A 147 -11.60 9.61 9.63
C PHE A 147 -12.85 10.20 10.29
N ASP A 148 -12.68 11.03 11.31
CA ASP A 148 -13.76 11.65 12.05
C ASP A 148 -14.26 12.94 11.37
N SER A 149 -13.33 13.79 10.93
CA SER A 149 -13.62 15.17 10.52
C SER A 149 -13.65 15.40 9.01
N LEU A 150 -13.14 14.44 8.19
CA LEU A 150 -13.04 14.62 6.74
C LEU A 150 -13.95 13.66 5.97
N ASP A 151 -14.28 14.05 4.74
CA ASP A 151 -14.99 13.17 3.82
C ASP A 151 -14.09 12.01 3.32
N SER A 152 -14.67 10.88 2.95
CA SER A 152 -13.93 9.68 2.53
C SER A 152 -12.99 9.90 1.34
N SER A 153 -13.26 10.90 0.49
CA SER A 153 -12.40 11.31 -0.62
C SER A 153 -11.04 11.86 -0.14
N GLU A 154 -11.01 12.44 1.06
CA GLU A 154 -9.83 13.07 1.66
C GLU A 154 -8.98 12.08 2.50
N TYR A 155 -9.47 10.88 2.82
CA TYR A 155 -8.78 9.90 3.68
C TYR A 155 -7.41 9.48 3.15
N ARG A 156 -7.22 9.47 1.83
CA ARG A 156 -5.95 9.06 1.20
C ARG A 156 -4.90 10.16 1.11
N GLN A 157 -5.24 11.39 1.54
CA GLN A 157 -4.27 12.48 1.50
C GLN A 157 -3.11 12.23 2.46
N GLN A 158 -1.90 12.47 1.96
CA GLN A 158 -0.69 12.45 2.77
C GLN A 158 -0.63 13.68 3.68
N ILE A 159 0.11 13.59 4.79
CA ILE A 159 0.32 14.67 5.75
C ILE A 159 0.81 15.95 5.06
N LYS A 160 1.76 15.81 4.14
CA LYS A 160 2.29 16.97 3.37
C LYS A 160 1.19 17.70 2.60
N THR A 161 0.33 16.95 1.92
CA THR A 161 -0.80 17.52 1.17
C THR A 161 -1.82 18.15 2.10
N PHE A 162 -2.10 17.49 3.22
CA PHE A 162 -3.00 18.02 4.26
C PHE A 162 -2.48 19.36 4.82
N ARG A 163 -1.19 19.42 5.19
CA ARG A 163 -0.57 20.68 5.66
C ARG A 163 -0.64 21.78 4.62
N LEU A 164 -0.39 21.47 3.35
CA LEU A 164 -0.48 22.46 2.27
C LEU A 164 -1.89 23.00 2.11
N LYS A 165 -2.90 22.14 2.20
CA LYS A 165 -4.29 22.51 2.02
C LYS A 165 -4.87 23.24 3.24
N TYR A 166 -4.59 22.80 4.46
CA TYR A 166 -5.35 23.21 5.66
C TYR A 166 -4.51 23.91 6.73
N VAL A 167 -3.18 23.83 6.67
CA VAL A 167 -2.32 24.44 7.69
C VAL A 167 -1.57 25.65 7.13
N PHE A 168 -1.04 25.56 5.91
CA PHE A 168 -0.28 26.65 5.30
C PHE A 168 -1.20 27.64 4.57
N LEU A 169 -2.07 28.30 5.33
CA LEU A 169 -3.04 29.25 4.79
C LEU A 169 -2.55 30.68 4.95
N ALA A 170 -2.81 31.48 3.93
CA ALA A 170 -2.61 32.93 4.05
C ALA A 170 -3.62 33.52 5.04
N ALA A 171 -3.13 34.17 6.06
CA ALA A 171 -3.96 34.77 7.10
C ALA A 171 -3.48 36.18 7.47
N LYS A 172 -4.42 37.09 7.76
CA LYS A 172 -4.14 38.40 8.36
C LYS A 172 -4.43 38.35 9.84
N ILE A 173 -3.42 38.56 10.65
CA ILE A 173 -3.57 38.59 12.11
C ILE A 173 -3.80 40.06 12.54
N ILE A 174 -4.93 40.30 13.16
CA ILE A 174 -5.30 41.60 13.75
C ILE A 174 -5.29 41.45 15.27
N LYS A 175 -4.42 42.21 15.92
CA LYS A 175 -4.28 42.19 17.38
C LYS A 175 -4.88 43.46 17.97
N THR A 176 -5.84 43.31 18.87
CA THR A 176 -6.41 44.37 19.67
C THR A 176 -5.99 44.19 21.13
N ALA A 177 -6.36 45.13 22.03
CA ALA A 177 -5.98 45.06 23.44
C ALA A 177 -6.49 43.77 24.14
N ARG A 178 -7.59 43.19 23.68
CA ARG A 178 -8.26 42.03 24.33
C ARG A 178 -8.43 40.80 23.45
N THR A 179 -8.26 40.93 22.13
CA THR A 179 -8.53 39.82 21.19
C THR A 179 -7.48 39.74 20.11
N VAL A 180 -7.26 38.54 19.64
CA VAL A 180 -6.47 38.26 18.42
C VAL A 180 -7.43 37.64 17.41
N ILE A 181 -7.58 38.30 16.27
CA ILE A 181 -8.45 37.86 15.19
C ILE A 181 -7.55 37.39 14.05
N MET A 182 -7.79 36.19 13.54
CA MET A 182 -7.13 35.64 12.37
C MET A 182 -8.14 35.60 11.22
N ASN A 183 -7.96 36.46 10.23
CA ASN A 183 -8.76 36.43 9.02
C ASN A 183 -8.09 35.60 7.96
N LEU A 184 -8.74 34.53 7.54
CA LEU A 184 -8.32 33.69 6.44
C LEU A 184 -8.80 34.26 5.11
N SER A 185 -8.19 33.85 3.99
CA SER A 185 -8.59 34.27 2.65
C SER A 185 -10.01 33.80 2.33
N GLU A 186 -10.87 34.69 1.85
CA GLU A 186 -12.25 34.36 1.43
C GLU A 186 -12.30 33.42 0.21
N ASN A 187 -11.34 33.55 -0.68
CA ASN A 187 -11.22 32.75 -1.91
C ASN A 187 -10.46 31.44 -1.70
N TYR A 188 -10.49 30.89 -0.48
CA TYR A 188 -9.81 29.64 -0.17
C TYR A 188 -10.58 28.42 -0.74
N PRO A 189 -9.97 27.62 -1.64
CA PRO A 189 -10.67 26.56 -2.39
C PRO A 189 -11.25 25.44 -1.51
N TYR A 190 -10.71 25.24 -0.31
CA TYR A 190 -11.08 24.15 0.61
C TYR A 190 -11.80 24.68 1.86
N LYS A 191 -12.46 25.83 1.77
CA LYS A 191 -13.13 26.52 2.89
C LYS A 191 -14.14 25.60 3.59
N GLU A 192 -15.00 24.93 2.84
CA GLU A 192 -16.05 24.06 3.39
C GLU A 192 -15.48 22.89 4.20
N VAL A 193 -14.40 22.28 3.72
CA VAL A 193 -13.72 21.18 4.43
C VAL A 193 -13.01 21.72 5.67
N TYR A 194 -12.40 22.90 5.57
CA TYR A 194 -11.73 23.53 6.71
C TYR A 194 -12.72 23.87 7.83
N GLU A 195 -13.89 24.40 7.50
CA GLU A 195 -14.95 24.72 8.46
C GLU A 195 -15.45 23.47 9.20
N LYS A 196 -15.58 22.31 8.49
CA LYS A 196 -15.90 21.03 9.13
C LYS A 196 -14.86 20.58 10.16
N CYS A 197 -13.58 20.92 9.97
CA CYS A 197 -12.51 20.57 10.90
C CYS A 197 -12.50 21.41 12.18
N LEU A 198 -13.25 22.51 12.24
CA LEU A 198 -13.31 23.43 13.39
C LEU A 198 -14.49 23.15 14.33
N VAL A 199 -15.40 22.29 13.94
CA VAL A 199 -16.58 21.88 14.72
C VAL A 199 -16.29 20.56 15.42
#